data_97a9e662e92ac6e1c599844dc60ec7bf
#
_entry.id   97a9e662e92ac6e1c599844dc60ec7bf
#
_cell.length_a   1.000
_cell.length_b   1.000
_cell.length_c   1.000
_cell.angle_alpha   90.00
_cell.angle_beta   90.00
_cell.angle_gamma   90.00
#
_symmetry.space_group_name_H-M   'P 1'
#
loop_
_entity.id
_entity.type
_entity.pdbx_description
1 polymer ?
#
loop_
_entity_poly.entity_id
_entity_poly.type
_entity_poly.pdbx_seq_one_letter_code
_entity_poly.pdbx_strand_id
1 'polypeptide(L)'
;MALDNAPARLIVRGEVFMPKKTFHALNDSLEENGEKTFANPRNAAAGSLRQKDPKVTAKRKLDILVFNVQLAEGKTFRSHAETLEYLKSMRFKVIPYKCLSDREKIHAEVTRINEEREKLPCDIDGAVIKLDDLAARESLGATAKFPRWAVAYKYPPEEKETLVEDIVVQVGRTGVLTPKAVLEPVRLAGTTVTNATLHNQDYITEKDIRVGDTVVVQKAGEIIPEIVSVG
;
A
#
# COMPACT_ATOMS: atom_id res chain seq x y z
N MET A 1 -4.01 -2.47 -29.00
CA MET A 1 -5.47 -2.62 -29.03
C MET A 1 -6.03 -1.21 -29.21
N ALA A 2 -6.73 -0.93 -30.31
CA ALA A 2 -7.39 0.35 -30.48
C ALA A 2 -8.58 0.42 -29.49
N LEU A 3 -8.73 1.55 -28.80
CA LEU A 3 -9.88 1.80 -27.93
C LEU A 3 -10.98 2.42 -28.80
N ASP A 4 -12.08 1.71 -28.98
CA ASP A 4 -13.23 2.27 -29.70
C ASP A 4 -13.80 3.48 -28.93
N ASN A 5 -14.05 4.58 -29.64
CA ASN A 5 -14.56 5.84 -29.06
C ASN A 5 -13.63 6.52 -28.03
N ALA A 6 -12.34 6.27 -28.06
CA ALA A 6 -11.41 7.01 -27.21
C ALA A 6 -11.33 8.50 -27.66
N PRO A 7 -11.20 9.45 -26.75
CA PRO A 7 -10.95 10.85 -27.08
C PRO A 7 -9.57 10.99 -27.72
N ALA A 8 -9.32 12.09 -28.44
CA ALA A 8 -8.03 12.35 -29.08
C ALA A 8 -6.89 12.32 -28.03
N ARG A 9 -7.17 12.76 -26.80
CA ARG A 9 -6.25 12.67 -25.67
C ARG A 9 -6.98 12.24 -24.41
N LEU A 10 -6.45 11.18 -23.77
CA LEU A 10 -6.93 10.67 -22.50
C LEU A 10 -5.75 10.54 -21.53
N ILE A 11 -5.85 11.19 -20.38
CA ILE A 11 -4.87 11.04 -19.29
C ILE A 11 -5.58 10.44 -18.09
N VAL A 12 -5.11 9.29 -17.65
CA VAL A 12 -5.64 8.57 -16.50
C VAL A 12 -4.57 8.38 -15.43
N ARG A 13 -5.00 8.22 -14.19
CA ARG A 13 -4.13 7.82 -13.08
C ARG A 13 -4.60 6.50 -12.52
N GLY A 14 -3.65 5.61 -12.27
CA GLY A 14 -3.87 4.30 -11.70
C GLY A 14 -2.70 3.86 -10.84
N GLU A 15 -2.89 2.79 -10.10
CA GLU A 15 -1.84 2.12 -9.34
C GLU A 15 -1.46 0.83 -10.03
N VAL A 16 -0.17 0.68 -10.33
CA VAL A 16 0.38 -0.56 -10.86
C VAL A 16 0.78 -1.45 -9.69
N PHE A 17 0.35 -2.70 -9.73
CA PHE A 17 0.61 -3.66 -8.66
C PHE A 17 0.94 -5.04 -9.21
N MET A 18 1.52 -5.89 -8.36
CA MET A 18 1.66 -7.31 -8.65
C MET A 18 0.58 -8.07 -7.88
N PRO A 19 -0.30 -8.83 -8.57
CA PRO A 19 -1.28 -9.66 -7.89
C PRO A 19 -0.63 -10.67 -6.95
N LYS A 20 -1.20 -10.89 -5.76
CA LYS A 20 -0.69 -11.85 -4.74
C LYS A 20 -0.32 -13.21 -5.34
N LYS A 21 -1.20 -13.77 -6.16
CA LYS A 21 -0.97 -15.05 -6.86
C LYS A 21 0.27 -15.01 -7.75
N THR A 22 0.45 -13.90 -8.49
CA THR A 22 1.63 -13.71 -9.37
C THR A 22 2.89 -13.55 -8.56
N PHE A 23 2.83 -12.85 -7.43
CA PHE A 23 3.95 -12.66 -6.51
C PHE A 23 4.46 -13.98 -5.93
N HIS A 24 3.55 -14.85 -5.45
CA HIS A 24 3.94 -16.16 -4.94
C HIS A 24 4.61 -17.00 -6.02
N ALA A 25 3.98 -17.15 -7.19
CA ALA A 25 4.56 -17.91 -8.31
C ALA A 25 5.92 -17.34 -8.79
N LEU A 26 6.11 -16.03 -8.70
CA LEU A 26 7.40 -15.41 -9.01
C LEU A 26 8.46 -15.78 -7.99
N ASN A 27 8.16 -15.68 -6.69
CA ASN A 27 9.10 -15.99 -5.64
C ASN A 27 9.47 -17.48 -5.63
N ASP A 28 8.48 -18.37 -5.83
CA ASP A 28 8.73 -19.81 -5.97
C ASP A 28 9.75 -20.07 -7.10
N SER A 29 9.55 -19.44 -8.28
CA SER A 29 10.49 -19.59 -9.40
C SER A 29 11.87 -18.98 -9.13
N LEU A 30 11.97 -17.89 -8.38
CA LEU A 30 13.26 -17.30 -8.00
C LEU A 30 14.01 -18.21 -7.03
N GLU A 31 13.30 -18.79 -6.06
CA GLU A 31 13.85 -19.71 -5.08
C GLU A 31 14.39 -21.00 -5.75
N GLU A 32 13.60 -21.58 -6.68
CA GLU A 32 14.01 -22.74 -7.47
C GLU A 32 15.29 -22.47 -8.28
N ASN A 33 15.50 -21.23 -8.74
CA ASN A 33 16.70 -20.84 -9.48
C ASN A 33 17.86 -20.37 -8.57
N GLY A 34 17.71 -20.38 -7.26
CA GLY A 34 18.70 -19.86 -6.30
C GLY A 34 18.86 -18.34 -6.35
N GLU A 35 17.85 -17.63 -6.88
CA GLU A 35 17.83 -16.18 -6.97
C GLU A 35 17.18 -15.55 -5.73
N LYS A 36 17.53 -14.29 -5.46
CA LYS A 36 16.95 -13.56 -4.31
C LYS A 36 15.46 -13.27 -4.54
N THR A 37 14.64 -13.71 -3.61
CA THR A 37 13.20 -13.46 -3.60
C THR A 37 12.87 -12.01 -3.20
N PHE A 38 11.66 -11.56 -3.56
CA PHE A 38 11.13 -10.26 -3.15
C PHE A 38 10.45 -10.35 -1.78
N ALA A 39 10.63 -9.34 -0.94
CA ALA A 39 10.06 -9.30 0.40
C ALA A 39 8.52 -9.13 0.40
N ASN A 40 7.97 -8.41 -0.58
CA ASN A 40 6.54 -8.16 -0.69
C ASN A 40 6.12 -7.82 -2.13
N PRO A 41 4.80 -7.90 -2.47
CA PRO A 41 4.29 -7.59 -3.80
C PRO A 41 4.60 -6.16 -4.29
N ARG A 42 4.63 -5.17 -3.39
CA ARG A 42 4.93 -3.77 -3.71
C ARG A 42 6.37 -3.61 -4.20
N ASN A 43 7.34 -4.21 -3.51
CA ASN A 43 8.74 -4.21 -3.92
C ASN A 43 8.94 -4.97 -5.24
N ALA A 44 8.24 -6.09 -5.43
CA ALA A 44 8.26 -6.85 -6.67
C ALA A 44 7.71 -6.04 -7.86
N ALA A 45 6.59 -5.33 -7.67
CA ALA A 45 6.01 -4.46 -8.69
C ALA A 45 6.96 -3.30 -9.04
N ALA A 46 7.45 -2.57 -8.04
CA ALA A 46 8.36 -1.45 -8.24
C ALA A 46 9.69 -1.88 -8.91
N GLY A 47 10.24 -3.02 -8.48
CA GLY A 47 11.44 -3.61 -9.08
C GLY A 47 11.22 -4.04 -10.54
N SER A 48 10.04 -4.57 -10.84
CA SER A 48 9.67 -5.00 -12.18
C SER A 48 9.47 -3.83 -13.16
N LEU A 49 8.88 -2.72 -12.70
CA LEU A 49 8.72 -1.51 -13.52
C LEU A 49 10.05 -0.82 -13.85
N ARG A 50 11.07 -0.97 -13.01
CA ARG A 50 12.40 -0.37 -13.20
C ARG A 50 13.34 -1.20 -14.06
N GLN A 51 12.90 -2.34 -14.61
CA GLN A 51 13.71 -3.16 -15.50
C GLN A 51 14.03 -2.40 -16.79
N LYS A 52 15.29 -2.51 -17.24
CA LYS A 52 15.74 -1.91 -18.49
C LYS A 52 15.19 -2.65 -19.72
N ASP A 53 15.04 -3.98 -19.60
CA ASP A 53 14.47 -4.81 -20.66
C ASP A 53 12.94 -4.95 -20.44
N PRO A 54 12.09 -4.41 -21.34
CA PRO A 54 10.65 -4.52 -21.24
C PRO A 54 10.14 -5.98 -21.32
N LYS A 55 10.90 -6.89 -21.89
CA LYS A 55 10.55 -8.32 -21.93
C LYS A 55 10.56 -8.94 -20.54
N VAL A 56 11.45 -8.49 -19.64
CA VAL A 56 11.46 -8.91 -18.24
C VAL A 56 10.22 -8.42 -17.54
N THR A 57 9.86 -7.14 -17.70
CA THR A 57 8.62 -6.57 -17.12
C THR A 57 7.38 -7.31 -17.63
N ALA A 58 7.31 -7.62 -18.92
CA ALA A 58 6.17 -8.35 -19.50
C ALA A 58 5.97 -9.73 -18.86
N LYS A 59 7.06 -10.45 -18.56
CA LYS A 59 7.01 -11.77 -17.88
C LYS A 59 6.51 -11.67 -16.44
N ARG A 60 6.65 -10.50 -15.80
CA ARG A 60 6.25 -10.26 -14.40
C ARG A 60 4.74 -10.13 -14.19
N LYS A 61 3.95 -10.05 -15.28
CA LYS A 61 2.47 -10.03 -15.26
C LYS A 61 1.89 -9.02 -14.26
N LEU A 62 2.41 -7.79 -14.28
CA LEU A 62 1.87 -6.68 -13.50
C LEU A 62 0.45 -6.37 -13.97
N ASP A 63 -0.33 -5.79 -13.08
CA ASP A 63 -1.68 -5.30 -13.37
C ASP A 63 -1.81 -3.83 -12.95
N ILE A 64 -2.88 -3.16 -13.38
CA ILE A 64 -3.17 -1.78 -13.05
C ILE A 64 -4.63 -1.60 -12.67
N LEU A 65 -4.90 -0.85 -11.62
CA LEU A 65 -6.23 -0.36 -11.28
C LEU A 65 -6.27 1.15 -11.48
N VAL A 66 -7.11 1.59 -12.41
CA VAL A 66 -7.28 3.02 -12.72
C VAL A 66 -8.34 3.61 -11.78
N PHE A 67 -8.05 4.77 -11.19
CA PHE A 67 -8.91 5.40 -10.20
C PHE A 67 -9.20 6.89 -10.47
N ASN A 68 -8.68 7.45 -11.56
CA ASN A 68 -8.94 8.85 -11.89
C ASN A 68 -8.74 9.14 -13.38
N VAL A 69 -9.62 9.97 -13.94
CA VAL A 69 -9.43 10.66 -15.22
C VAL A 69 -8.88 12.04 -14.92
N GLN A 70 -7.71 12.36 -15.46
CA GLN A 70 -7.12 13.69 -15.34
C GLN A 70 -7.50 14.60 -16.52
N LEU A 71 -7.62 14.00 -17.70
CA LEU A 71 -8.04 14.69 -18.93
C LEU A 71 -8.75 13.70 -19.84
N ALA A 72 -9.86 14.10 -20.42
CA ALA A 72 -10.50 13.43 -21.55
C ALA A 72 -10.94 14.52 -22.53
N GLU A 73 -10.17 14.71 -23.60
CA GLU A 73 -10.39 15.80 -24.55
C GLU A 73 -11.75 15.67 -25.23
N GLY A 74 -12.53 16.77 -25.25
CA GLY A 74 -13.88 16.80 -25.81
C GLY A 74 -14.95 16.07 -25.00
N LYS A 75 -14.64 15.68 -23.75
CA LYS A 75 -15.58 15.07 -22.79
C LYS A 75 -15.67 15.88 -21.51
N THR A 76 -16.88 16.04 -21.01
CA THR A 76 -17.17 16.63 -19.71
C THR A 76 -17.93 15.63 -18.86
N PHE A 77 -17.69 15.63 -17.57
CA PHE A 77 -18.32 14.73 -16.61
C PHE A 77 -18.87 15.54 -15.44
N ARG A 78 -19.98 15.10 -14.86
CA ARG A 78 -20.58 15.72 -13.67
C ARG A 78 -20.04 15.13 -12.38
N SER A 79 -19.74 13.82 -12.41
CA SER A 79 -19.32 13.09 -11.22
C SER A 79 -18.07 12.26 -11.46
N HIS A 80 -17.40 11.91 -10.39
CA HIS A 80 -16.27 10.99 -10.43
C HIS A 80 -16.69 9.57 -10.84
N ALA A 81 -17.84 9.12 -10.35
CA ALA A 81 -18.41 7.85 -10.75
C ALA A 81 -18.63 7.76 -12.26
N GLU A 82 -19.15 8.83 -12.88
CA GLU A 82 -19.31 8.91 -14.35
C GLU A 82 -17.96 8.75 -15.06
N THR A 83 -16.87 9.33 -14.56
CA THR A 83 -15.54 9.14 -15.14
C THR A 83 -15.08 7.70 -15.07
N LEU A 84 -15.36 7.00 -13.96
CA LEU A 84 -14.97 5.61 -13.77
C LEU A 84 -15.80 4.67 -14.66
N GLU A 85 -17.10 4.92 -14.81
CA GLU A 85 -17.95 4.16 -15.75
C GLU A 85 -17.53 4.38 -17.22
N TYR A 86 -17.14 5.60 -17.56
CA TYR A 86 -16.57 5.88 -18.87
C TYR A 86 -15.29 5.06 -19.13
N LEU A 87 -14.38 4.98 -18.14
CA LEU A 87 -13.18 4.13 -18.24
C LEU A 87 -13.53 2.65 -18.39
N LYS A 88 -14.51 2.15 -17.63
CA LYS A 88 -14.98 0.76 -17.77
C LYS A 88 -15.53 0.47 -19.16
N SER A 89 -16.27 1.42 -19.76
CA SER A 89 -16.79 1.26 -21.12
C SER A 89 -15.68 1.11 -22.16
N MET A 90 -14.50 1.68 -21.89
CA MET A 90 -13.29 1.53 -22.69
C MET A 90 -12.41 0.33 -22.24
N ARG A 91 -12.92 -0.56 -21.40
CA ARG A 91 -12.25 -1.77 -20.90
C ARG A 91 -11.03 -1.54 -20.02
N PHE A 92 -10.91 -0.34 -19.39
CA PHE A 92 -9.94 -0.18 -18.32
C PHE A 92 -10.36 -0.97 -17.09
N LYS A 93 -9.39 -1.53 -16.39
CA LYS A 93 -9.58 -2.07 -15.04
C LYS A 93 -9.68 -0.92 -14.06
N VAL A 94 -10.86 -0.68 -13.56
CA VAL A 94 -11.16 0.40 -12.62
C VAL A 94 -11.18 -0.14 -11.21
N ILE A 95 -10.67 0.66 -10.25
CA ILE A 95 -10.74 0.33 -8.83
C ILE A 95 -12.21 0.10 -8.41
N PRO A 96 -12.51 -0.93 -7.60
CA PRO A 96 -13.84 -1.09 -7.02
C PRO A 96 -14.23 0.15 -6.21
N TYR A 97 -15.47 0.61 -6.34
CA TYR A 97 -15.98 1.76 -5.62
C TYR A 97 -17.48 1.64 -5.34
N LYS A 98 -17.95 2.41 -4.38
CA LYS A 98 -19.38 2.62 -4.10
C LYS A 98 -19.67 4.12 -3.96
N CYS A 99 -20.84 4.56 -4.44
CA CYS A 99 -21.36 5.89 -4.20
C CYS A 99 -22.34 5.83 -3.02
N LEU A 100 -22.03 6.55 -1.98
CA LEU A 100 -22.80 6.56 -0.72
C LEU A 100 -22.99 8.02 -0.27
N SER A 101 -24.15 8.36 0.24
CA SER A 101 -24.48 9.71 0.73
C SER A 101 -24.61 9.80 2.25
N ASP A 102 -24.64 8.66 2.91
CA ASP A 102 -24.86 8.56 4.35
C ASP A 102 -23.56 8.23 5.07
N ARG A 103 -23.25 8.96 6.16
CA ARG A 103 -22.02 8.81 6.93
C ARG A 103 -21.87 7.41 7.52
N GLU A 104 -22.94 6.85 8.03
CA GLU A 104 -22.91 5.52 8.66
C GLU A 104 -22.65 4.44 7.62
N LYS A 105 -23.26 4.56 6.43
CA LYS A 105 -23.00 3.64 5.31
C LYS A 105 -21.59 3.75 4.78
N ILE A 106 -21.02 4.97 4.75
CA ILE A 106 -19.62 5.17 4.38
C ILE A 106 -18.70 4.46 5.37
N HIS A 107 -18.94 4.65 6.67
CA HIS A 107 -18.15 3.99 7.71
C HIS A 107 -18.27 2.45 7.63
N ALA A 108 -19.48 1.94 7.48
CA ALA A 108 -19.72 0.50 7.32
C ALA A 108 -18.99 -0.08 6.10
N GLU A 109 -18.98 0.64 4.97
CA GLU A 109 -18.25 0.18 3.78
C GLU A 109 -16.74 0.20 3.98
N VAL A 110 -16.18 1.21 4.64
CA VAL A 110 -14.75 1.28 4.97
C VAL A 110 -14.35 0.11 5.88
N THR A 111 -15.18 -0.19 6.90
CA THR A 111 -14.97 -1.34 7.80
C THR A 111 -15.03 -2.66 7.03
N ARG A 112 -16.04 -2.84 6.16
CA ARG A 112 -16.18 -4.05 5.33
C ARG A 112 -14.96 -4.27 4.44
N ILE A 113 -14.43 -3.21 3.81
CA ILE A 113 -13.22 -3.32 2.98
C ILE A 113 -12.03 -3.80 3.82
N ASN A 114 -11.89 -3.31 5.06
CA ASN A 114 -10.84 -3.76 5.97
C ASN A 114 -10.96 -5.25 6.32
N GLU A 115 -12.16 -5.69 6.67
CA GLU A 115 -12.44 -7.11 7.00
C GLU A 115 -12.19 -8.06 5.82
N GLU A 116 -12.43 -7.58 4.60
CA GLU A 116 -12.25 -8.36 3.39
C GLU A 116 -10.89 -8.17 2.70
N ARG A 117 -9.98 -7.36 3.26
CA ARG A 117 -8.71 -6.99 2.62
C ARG A 117 -7.84 -8.19 2.22
N GLU A 118 -7.87 -9.27 3.01
CA GLU A 118 -7.12 -10.49 2.72
C GLU A 118 -7.58 -11.20 1.44
N LYS A 119 -8.87 -11.06 1.08
CA LYS A 119 -9.47 -11.63 -0.14
C LYS A 119 -9.12 -10.84 -1.40
N LEU A 120 -8.60 -9.63 -1.26
CA LEU A 120 -8.26 -8.78 -2.38
C LEU A 120 -7.02 -9.31 -3.13
N PRO A 121 -6.94 -9.10 -4.44
CA PRO A 121 -5.81 -9.55 -5.25
C PRO A 121 -4.51 -8.77 -4.97
N CYS A 122 -4.59 -7.65 -4.25
CA CYS A 122 -3.48 -6.80 -3.84
C CYS A 122 -3.62 -6.42 -2.38
N ASP A 123 -2.51 -6.04 -1.74
CA ASP A 123 -2.53 -5.47 -0.41
C ASP A 123 -3.03 -4.04 -0.45
N ILE A 124 -3.79 -3.67 0.56
CA ILE A 124 -4.30 -2.31 0.76
C ILE A 124 -4.02 -1.86 2.20
N ASP A 125 -3.78 -0.56 2.36
CA ASP A 125 -3.48 0.08 3.66
C ASP A 125 -4.59 1.00 4.14
N GLY A 126 -5.64 1.16 3.35
CA GLY A 126 -6.76 2.02 3.66
C GLY A 126 -7.77 2.15 2.53
N ALA A 127 -8.72 3.04 2.73
CA ALA A 127 -9.70 3.44 1.75
C ALA A 127 -9.62 4.96 1.50
N VAL A 128 -9.98 5.40 0.30
CA VAL A 128 -10.05 6.83 -0.01
C VAL A 128 -11.50 7.22 -0.25
N ILE A 129 -11.99 8.14 0.56
CA ILE A 129 -13.31 8.74 0.44
C ILE A 129 -13.15 10.01 -0.38
N LYS A 130 -13.94 10.14 -1.44
CA LYS A 130 -13.88 11.29 -2.35
C LYS A 130 -15.27 11.89 -2.55
N LEU A 131 -15.35 13.19 -2.60
CA LEU A 131 -16.56 13.87 -3.05
C LEU A 131 -16.85 13.50 -4.50
N ASP A 132 -18.06 13.05 -4.82
CA ASP A 132 -18.38 12.59 -6.18
C ASP A 132 -18.59 13.73 -7.18
N ASP A 133 -19.25 14.81 -6.77
CA ASP A 133 -19.52 15.99 -7.62
C ASP A 133 -18.24 16.74 -7.99
N LEU A 134 -17.96 16.84 -9.31
CA LEU A 134 -16.73 17.45 -9.82
C LEU A 134 -16.74 18.96 -9.71
N ALA A 135 -17.89 19.63 -9.86
CA ALA A 135 -18.00 21.08 -9.73
C ALA A 135 -17.76 21.51 -8.27
N ALA A 136 -18.31 20.75 -7.32
CA ALA A 136 -18.05 20.95 -5.91
C ALA A 136 -16.56 20.72 -5.54
N ARG A 137 -15.85 19.80 -6.22
CA ARG A 137 -14.39 19.62 -6.03
C ARG A 137 -13.61 20.87 -6.44
N GLU A 138 -13.97 21.49 -7.57
CA GLU A 138 -13.33 22.73 -8.04
C GLU A 138 -13.54 23.86 -7.03
N SER A 139 -14.74 23.99 -6.49
CA SER A 139 -15.09 24.97 -5.47
C SER A 139 -14.31 24.80 -4.16
N LEU A 140 -14.14 23.55 -3.71
CA LEU A 140 -13.36 23.23 -2.50
C LEU A 140 -11.85 23.43 -2.71
N GLY A 141 -11.38 23.20 -3.91
CA GLY A 141 -9.98 23.34 -4.28
C GLY A 141 -9.05 22.37 -3.56
N ALA A 142 -7.79 22.79 -3.42
CA ALA A 142 -6.73 22.02 -2.76
C ALA A 142 -5.87 22.94 -1.89
N THR A 143 -5.20 22.33 -0.90
CA THR A 143 -4.05 22.97 -0.23
C THR A 143 -2.80 22.78 -1.07
N ALA A 144 -1.67 23.31 -0.64
CA ALA A 144 -0.38 23.10 -1.32
C ALA A 144 0.01 21.61 -1.44
N LYS A 145 -0.53 20.73 -0.58
CA LYS A 145 -0.16 19.31 -0.50
C LYS A 145 -1.33 18.36 -0.79
N PHE A 146 -2.56 18.72 -0.45
CA PHE A 146 -3.70 17.80 -0.47
C PHE A 146 -4.96 18.42 -1.04
N PRO A 147 -5.77 17.64 -1.79
CA PRO A 147 -7.11 18.07 -2.19
C PRO A 147 -8.04 18.14 -0.95
N ARG A 148 -8.92 19.15 -0.90
CA ARG A 148 -9.90 19.29 0.19
C ARG A 148 -11.13 18.40 0.01
N TRP A 149 -11.30 17.80 -1.15
CA TRP A 149 -12.43 16.95 -1.54
C TRP A 149 -12.15 15.45 -1.39
N ALA A 150 -11.00 15.06 -0.83
CA ALA A 150 -10.65 13.67 -0.60
C ALA A 150 -10.04 13.46 0.79
N VAL A 151 -10.39 12.35 1.42
CA VAL A 151 -9.87 11.91 2.72
C VAL A 151 -9.38 10.47 2.60
N ALA A 152 -8.15 10.22 2.99
CA ALA A 152 -7.62 8.87 3.15
C ALA A 152 -7.96 8.37 4.55
N TYR A 153 -8.64 7.23 4.63
CA TYR A 153 -8.85 6.49 5.86
C TYR A 153 -7.85 5.35 5.91
N LYS A 154 -6.83 5.49 6.75
CA LYS A 154 -5.81 4.46 6.97
C LYS A 154 -6.32 3.46 8.00
N TYR A 155 -6.17 2.16 7.68
CA TYR A 155 -6.46 1.12 8.65
C TYR A 155 -5.38 1.11 9.74
N PRO A 156 -5.74 0.69 10.97
CA PRO A 156 -4.72 0.42 11.98
C PRO A 156 -3.69 -0.58 11.44
N PRO A 157 -2.40 -0.38 11.73
CA PRO A 157 -1.38 -1.34 11.38
C PRO A 157 -1.67 -2.69 12.05
N GLU A 158 -1.23 -3.76 11.41
CA GLU A 158 -1.26 -5.08 12.02
C GLU A 158 -0.25 -5.13 13.17
N GLU A 159 -0.67 -5.65 14.31
CA GLU A 159 0.15 -5.84 15.50
C GLU A 159 0.29 -7.33 15.80
N LYS A 160 1.48 -7.76 16.23
CA LYS A 160 1.79 -9.13 16.63
C LYS A 160 2.69 -9.14 17.85
N GLU A 161 2.51 -10.14 18.68
CA GLU A 161 3.41 -10.42 19.79
C GLU A 161 4.58 -11.28 19.33
N THR A 162 5.76 -10.98 19.86
CA THR A 162 6.98 -11.76 19.63
C THR A 162 7.96 -11.56 20.77
N LEU A 163 8.98 -12.42 20.87
CA LEU A 163 10.00 -12.37 21.90
C LEU A 163 11.21 -11.54 21.44
N VAL A 164 11.76 -10.72 22.33
CA VAL A 164 13.05 -10.06 22.13
C VAL A 164 14.17 -11.04 22.49
N GLU A 165 14.87 -11.55 21.48
CA GLU A 165 15.98 -12.49 21.66
C GLU A 165 17.28 -11.78 22.03
N ASP A 166 17.51 -10.57 21.46
CA ASP A 166 18.72 -9.78 21.70
C ASP A 166 18.50 -8.29 21.37
N ILE A 167 19.37 -7.42 21.90
CA ILE A 167 19.42 -6.01 21.56
C ILE A 167 20.84 -5.71 21.07
N VAL A 168 20.95 -5.37 19.78
CA VAL A 168 22.22 -5.06 19.13
C VAL A 168 22.29 -3.59 18.73
N VAL A 169 23.51 -3.03 18.75
CA VAL A 169 23.75 -1.65 18.34
C VAL A 169 24.38 -1.64 16.96
N GLN A 170 23.81 -0.89 16.05
CA GLN A 170 24.36 -0.65 14.73
C GLN A 170 24.96 0.75 14.64
N VAL A 171 26.09 0.86 13.94
CA VAL A 171 26.73 2.14 13.66
C VAL A 171 26.23 2.66 12.33
N GLY A 172 25.52 3.77 12.32
CA GLY A 172 25.07 4.45 11.11
C GLY A 172 26.24 5.10 10.34
N ARG A 173 25.98 5.50 9.09
CA ARG A 173 26.99 6.14 8.22
C ARG A 173 27.63 7.39 8.82
N THR A 174 26.93 8.09 9.69
CA THR A 174 27.37 9.31 10.38
C THR A 174 28.01 9.03 11.74
N GLY A 175 28.23 7.75 12.11
CA GLY A 175 28.75 7.34 13.41
C GLY A 175 27.69 7.28 14.54
N VAL A 176 26.43 7.58 14.24
CA VAL A 176 25.33 7.49 15.21
C VAL A 176 25.06 6.04 15.54
N LEU A 177 24.97 5.74 16.85
CA LEU A 177 24.61 4.42 17.36
C LEU A 177 23.08 4.26 17.34
N THR A 178 22.59 3.27 16.63
CA THR A 178 21.15 2.98 16.54
C THR A 178 20.89 1.57 17.10
N PRO A 179 20.16 1.45 18.21
CA PRO A 179 19.81 0.16 18.78
C PRO A 179 18.69 -0.50 17.94
N LYS A 180 18.76 -1.82 17.89
CA LYS A 180 17.83 -2.68 17.16
C LYS A 180 17.54 -3.92 17.98
N ALA A 181 16.27 -4.28 18.16
CA ALA A 181 15.87 -5.55 18.72
C ALA A 181 16.02 -6.66 17.68
N VAL A 182 16.58 -7.78 18.07
CA VAL A 182 16.50 -9.06 17.38
C VAL A 182 15.31 -9.80 17.95
N LEU A 183 14.42 -10.26 17.09
CA LEU A 183 13.13 -10.84 17.48
C LEU A 183 13.02 -12.28 17.04
N GLU A 184 12.32 -13.09 17.81
CA GLU A 184 11.80 -14.35 17.30
C GLU A 184 11.02 -14.09 16.01
N PRO A 185 11.25 -14.86 14.92
CA PRO A 185 10.63 -14.59 13.63
C PRO A 185 9.09 -14.61 13.72
N VAL A 186 8.46 -13.50 13.40
CA VAL A 186 7.00 -13.34 13.40
C VAL A 186 6.49 -12.86 12.04
N ARG A 187 5.36 -13.41 11.59
CA ARG A 187 4.75 -12.99 10.34
C ARG A 187 3.86 -11.78 10.58
N LEU A 188 4.23 -10.65 9.98
CA LEU A 188 3.57 -9.36 10.16
C LEU A 188 3.40 -8.66 8.81
N ALA A 189 2.18 -8.29 8.45
CA ALA A 189 1.84 -7.63 7.20
C ALA A 189 2.49 -8.29 5.97
N GLY A 190 2.29 -9.61 5.85
CA GLY A 190 2.73 -10.40 4.69
C GLY A 190 4.23 -10.70 4.60
N THR A 191 5.05 -10.26 5.56
CA THR A 191 6.50 -10.53 5.61
C THR A 191 6.91 -11.12 6.95
N THR A 192 8.01 -11.87 6.97
CA THR A 192 8.62 -12.32 8.23
C THR A 192 9.50 -11.23 8.79
N VAL A 193 9.21 -10.81 10.01
CA VAL A 193 9.95 -9.81 10.78
C VAL A 193 10.85 -10.53 11.78
N THR A 194 12.13 -10.22 11.77
CA THR A 194 13.16 -10.75 12.67
C THR A 194 13.87 -9.63 13.44
N ASN A 195 13.56 -8.39 13.15
CA ASN A 195 14.19 -7.24 13.79
C ASN A 195 13.21 -6.07 13.85
N ALA A 196 13.31 -5.26 14.91
CA ALA A 196 12.57 -4.00 15.04
C ALA A 196 13.53 -2.86 15.44
N THR A 197 13.23 -1.64 15.00
CA THR A 197 13.99 -0.48 15.44
C THR A 197 13.65 -0.15 16.89
N LEU A 198 14.66 0.26 17.62
CA LEU A 198 14.54 0.82 18.99
C LEU A 198 14.84 2.32 19.01
N HIS A 199 15.01 2.93 17.85
CA HIS A 199 15.26 4.36 17.64
C HIS A 199 16.50 4.89 18.38
N ASN A 200 16.46 4.93 19.73
CA ASN A 200 17.52 5.44 20.61
C ASN A 200 17.39 4.85 22.01
N GLN A 201 18.34 5.20 22.89
CA GLN A 201 18.35 4.73 24.28
C GLN A 201 17.13 5.20 25.09
N ASP A 202 16.65 6.42 24.83
CA ASP A 202 15.50 6.97 25.57
C ASP A 202 14.24 6.16 25.30
N TYR A 203 14.06 5.71 24.06
CA TYR A 203 12.95 4.85 23.67
C TYR A 203 12.97 3.50 24.38
N ILE A 204 14.14 2.89 24.54
CA ILE A 204 14.32 1.64 25.29
C ILE A 204 13.95 1.86 26.76
N THR A 205 14.42 2.95 27.34
CA THR A 205 14.20 3.30 28.75
C THR A 205 12.73 3.61 29.01
N GLU A 206 12.09 4.41 28.14
CA GLU A 206 10.68 4.80 28.28
C GLU A 206 9.75 3.59 28.23
N LYS A 207 10.02 2.64 27.33
CA LYS A 207 9.21 1.42 27.17
C LYS A 207 9.67 0.26 28.05
N ASP A 208 10.76 0.42 28.76
CA ASP A 208 11.41 -0.61 29.61
C ASP A 208 11.67 -1.94 28.84
N ILE A 209 12.15 -1.84 27.59
CA ILE A 209 12.37 -3.00 26.73
C ILE A 209 13.66 -3.73 27.15
N ARG A 210 13.54 -5.05 27.38
CA ARG A 210 14.65 -5.92 27.78
C ARG A 210 14.71 -7.19 26.92
N VAL A 211 15.89 -7.78 26.86
CA VAL A 211 16.06 -9.11 26.28
C VAL A 211 15.26 -10.13 27.11
N GLY A 212 14.48 -10.96 26.44
CA GLY A 212 13.58 -11.92 27.05
C GLY A 212 12.12 -11.45 27.20
N ASP A 213 11.84 -10.19 26.89
CA ASP A 213 10.47 -9.66 26.96
C ASP A 213 9.63 -10.13 25.77
N THR A 214 8.35 -10.38 26.02
CA THR A 214 7.33 -10.44 24.97
C THR A 214 6.90 -9.02 24.62
N VAL A 215 6.98 -8.67 23.35
CA VAL A 215 6.69 -7.32 22.87
C VAL A 215 5.67 -7.34 21.75
N VAL A 216 4.87 -6.28 21.67
CA VAL A 216 3.97 -6.05 20.55
C VAL A 216 4.72 -5.27 19.48
N VAL A 217 4.77 -5.81 18.27
CA VAL A 217 5.43 -5.19 17.13
C VAL A 217 4.42 -4.81 16.06
N GLN A 218 4.67 -3.66 15.42
CA GLN A 218 3.96 -3.18 14.24
C GLN A 218 4.95 -2.70 13.18
N LYS A 219 4.46 -2.41 11.97
CA LYS A 219 5.26 -1.73 10.95
C LYS A 219 4.89 -0.26 10.86
N ALA A 220 5.79 0.63 11.31
CA ALA A 220 5.64 2.06 11.11
C ALA A 220 5.65 2.39 9.61
N GLY A 221 4.62 3.10 9.14
CA GLY A 221 4.45 3.41 7.72
C GLY A 221 4.46 2.19 6.81
N GLU A 222 4.08 1.01 7.32
CA GLU A 222 4.03 -0.30 6.65
C GLU A 222 5.38 -0.87 6.20
N ILE A 223 6.49 -0.25 6.59
CA ILE A 223 7.82 -0.63 6.10
C ILE A 223 8.75 -1.01 7.24
N ILE A 224 8.85 -0.18 8.29
CA ILE A 224 9.85 -0.32 9.36
C ILE A 224 9.21 -0.98 10.59
N PRO A 225 9.65 -2.19 10.99
CA PRO A 225 9.17 -2.80 12.22
C PRO A 225 9.64 -2.00 13.45
N GLU A 226 8.71 -1.75 14.36
CA GLU A 226 8.97 -1.08 15.64
C GLU A 226 8.20 -1.77 16.78
N ILE A 227 8.67 -1.63 18.00
CA ILE A 227 8.02 -2.15 19.20
C ILE A 227 7.02 -1.11 19.72
N VAL A 228 5.76 -1.47 19.83
CA VAL A 228 4.67 -0.60 20.33
C VAL A 228 4.64 -0.59 21.85
N SER A 229 4.68 -1.78 22.45
CA SER A 229 4.60 -1.99 23.89
C SER A 229 5.32 -3.26 24.30
N VAL A 230 5.66 -3.33 25.59
CA VAL A 230 6.05 -4.58 26.28
C VAL A 230 4.80 -5.18 26.85
N GLY A 231 4.65 -6.51 26.72
CA GLY A 231 3.50 -7.29 27.21
C GLY A 231 3.55 -7.56 28.70
#